data_689497c55a17b474a56440a899e9c1de
#
_entry.id   689497c55a17b474a56440a899e9c1de
#
_cell.length_a   1.000
_cell.length_b   1.000
_cell.length_c   1.000
_cell.angle_alpha   90.00
_cell.angle_beta   90.00
_cell.angle_gamma   90.00
#
_symmetry.space_group_name_H-M   'P 1'
#
loop_
_entity.id
_entity.type
_entity.pdbx_description
1 polymer ?
#
loop_
_entity_poly.entity_id
_entity_poly.type
_entity_poly.pdbx_seq_one_letter_code
_entity_poly.pdbx_strand_id
1 'polypeptide(L)'
;VKATYKIIIAITLTTFLSCSGNGDKADGYGNFEATETTVSAEANGKLLFFDVEEGHVLEENTVVGVIDTIQLSLQRDQLQATKNTIFSKSRNVLSQREVLKEQLKVAQNDQQRIVNLIKENAATPKQLDDINGQIEILKQQMKSVETQNAPIVNEVKGIEIQIQQIEDKIQKSIIQNPIKGTVLAKYAEPNEITAFGKPLYKIADLDIMELRVYISETQLANIKMGQKVEVKIDDANSMKSYKGTVSWISDSAEFTPKIIQTKEERVNLVYAVKIRVKNDGSLKIGMPAEMWIDNGNE
;
A
#
# COMPACT_ATOMS: atom_id res chain seq x y z
N VAL A 1 52.67 -25.90 69.60
CA VAL A 1 53.10 -25.91 68.18
C VAL A 1 52.20 -26.83 67.29
N LYS A 2 51.73 -28.02 67.76
CA LYS A 2 50.87 -28.90 66.98
C LYS A 2 49.40 -28.45 66.91
N ALA A 3 48.89 -27.65 67.85
CA ALA A 3 47.53 -27.16 67.86
C ALA A 3 47.36 -25.93 66.93
N THR A 4 48.31 -25.04 66.88
CA THR A 4 48.31 -23.87 66.02
C THR A 4 48.42 -24.21 64.54
N TYR A 5 49.11 -25.30 64.17
CA TYR A 5 49.21 -25.77 62.78
C TYR A 5 47.88 -26.35 62.24
N LYS A 6 47.08 -27.00 63.12
CA LYS A 6 45.75 -27.50 62.71
C LYS A 6 44.74 -26.41 62.54
N ILE A 7 44.84 -25.30 63.26
CA ILE A 7 43.93 -24.13 63.12
C ILE A 7 44.25 -23.35 61.83
N ILE A 8 45.53 -23.23 61.46
CA ILE A 8 45.99 -22.58 60.25
C ILE A 8 45.56 -23.38 59.00
N ILE A 9 45.61 -24.72 59.01
CA ILE A 9 45.14 -25.60 57.93
C ILE A 9 43.62 -25.56 57.82
N ALA A 10 42.86 -25.44 58.89
CA ALA A 10 41.39 -25.31 58.87
C ALA A 10 40.92 -23.95 58.30
N ILE A 11 41.65 -22.87 58.57
CA ILE A 11 41.35 -21.52 58.05
C ILE A 11 41.71 -21.43 56.52
N THR A 12 42.77 -22.13 56.04
CA THR A 12 43.12 -22.13 54.62
C THR A 12 42.18 -22.98 53.75
N LEU A 13 41.46 -23.95 54.31
CA LEU A 13 40.52 -24.81 53.57
C LEU A 13 39.12 -24.18 53.39
N THR A 14 38.76 -23.11 54.14
CA THR A 14 37.49 -22.42 54.05
C THR A 14 37.50 -21.28 52.99
N THR A 15 38.64 -20.92 52.44
CA THR A 15 38.73 -19.83 51.42
C THR A 15 38.56 -20.31 49.98
N PHE A 16 38.35 -21.58 49.70
CA PHE A 16 38.16 -22.13 48.36
C PHE A 16 36.66 -22.38 48.00
N LEU A 17 35.71 -21.97 48.83
CA LEU A 17 34.31 -21.89 48.43
C LEU A 17 34.03 -20.48 47.79
N SER A 18 34.87 -20.10 46.82
CA SER A 18 34.48 -19.06 45.88
C SER A 18 33.35 -19.64 45.01
N CYS A 19 32.12 -19.22 45.31
CA CYS A 19 30.99 -19.42 44.43
C CYS A 19 31.37 -18.92 43.03
N SER A 20 31.74 -19.84 42.15
CA SER A 20 31.68 -19.65 40.72
C SER A 20 30.17 -19.53 40.39
N GLY A 21 29.64 -18.37 40.56
CA GLY A 21 28.33 -18.03 39.98
C GLY A 21 28.49 -18.10 38.47
N ASN A 22 28.27 -19.28 37.90
CA ASN A 22 27.90 -19.39 36.51
C ASN A 22 26.52 -18.74 36.39
N GLY A 23 26.46 -17.41 36.32
CA GLY A 23 25.25 -16.74 35.91
C GLY A 23 24.87 -17.28 34.54
N ASP A 24 23.70 -17.88 34.42
CA ASP A 24 23.19 -18.37 33.17
C ASP A 24 23.34 -17.24 32.14
N LYS A 25 24.07 -17.48 31.05
CA LYS A 25 24.24 -16.50 29.97
C LYS A 25 23.09 -16.69 29.00
N ALA A 26 22.51 -15.58 28.56
CA ALA A 26 21.50 -15.60 27.50
C ALA A 26 22.04 -16.26 26.25
N ASP A 27 21.17 -16.95 25.52
CA ASP A 27 21.52 -17.64 24.28
C ASP A 27 21.70 -16.65 23.11
N GLY A 28 21.13 -15.46 23.19
CA GLY A 28 21.30 -14.41 22.18
C GLY A 28 20.99 -13.03 22.74
N TYR A 29 21.63 -12.04 22.17
CA TYR A 29 21.43 -10.62 22.51
C TYR A 29 21.04 -9.84 21.26
N GLY A 30 20.13 -8.87 21.41
CA GLY A 30 19.69 -8.08 20.29
C GLY A 30 18.82 -6.90 20.68
N ASN A 31 18.21 -6.29 19.69
CA ASN A 31 17.35 -5.13 19.89
C ASN A 31 15.99 -5.37 19.23
N PHE A 32 14.97 -4.74 19.80
CA PHE A 32 13.64 -4.72 19.19
C PHE A 32 13.61 -3.81 17.97
N GLU A 33 12.99 -4.32 16.90
CA GLU A 33 12.70 -3.65 15.65
C GLU A 33 11.19 -3.68 15.39
N ALA A 34 10.71 -2.78 14.54
CA ALA A 34 9.37 -2.84 13.98
C ALA A 34 9.45 -2.62 12.47
N THR A 35 8.47 -3.14 11.73
CA THR A 35 8.34 -2.85 10.31
C THR A 35 7.80 -1.44 10.15
N GLU A 36 8.64 -0.54 9.66
CA GLU A 36 8.30 0.86 9.46
C GLU A 36 7.78 1.10 8.04
N THR A 37 6.66 1.79 7.92
CA THR A 37 6.11 2.26 6.65
C THR A 37 6.23 3.77 6.57
N THR A 38 6.92 4.26 5.55
CA THR A 38 6.99 5.70 5.26
C THR A 38 5.86 6.07 4.30
N VAL A 39 4.94 6.90 4.75
CA VAL A 39 3.86 7.45 3.94
C VAL A 39 4.35 8.71 3.27
N SER A 40 4.28 8.73 1.94
CA SER A 40 4.76 9.85 1.11
C SER A 40 3.61 10.46 0.32
N ALA A 41 3.75 11.73 -0.06
CA ALA A 41 2.78 12.42 -0.90
C ALA A 41 2.70 11.79 -2.31
N GLU A 42 1.48 11.54 -2.79
CA GLU A 42 1.22 11.03 -4.13
C GLU A 42 0.80 12.14 -5.12
N ALA A 43 0.76 13.40 -4.63
CA ALA A 43 0.41 14.58 -5.44
C ALA A 43 1.29 15.77 -5.05
N ASN A 44 1.30 16.78 -5.96
CA ASN A 44 1.96 18.06 -5.73
C ASN A 44 0.95 19.10 -5.31
N GLY A 45 1.27 19.91 -4.32
CA GLY A 45 0.41 21.03 -3.91
C GLY A 45 0.62 21.44 -2.46
N LYS A 46 -0.21 22.37 -2.01
CA LYS A 46 -0.23 22.83 -0.63
C LYS A 46 -1.01 21.84 0.24
N LEU A 47 -0.47 21.44 1.36
CA LEU A 47 -1.12 20.61 2.36
C LEU A 47 -2.17 21.46 3.11
N LEU A 48 -3.45 21.29 2.79
CA LEU A 48 -4.54 22.10 3.35
C LEU A 48 -4.80 21.77 4.81
N PHE A 49 -4.83 20.49 5.13
CA PHE A 49 -4.83 19.98 6.49
C PHE A 49 -3.97 18.72 6.59
N PHE A 50 -3.45 18.43 7.77
CA PHE A 50 -2.67 17.24 8.05
C PHE A 50 -2.79 16.92 9.54
N ASP A 51 -3.59 15.90 9.85
CA ASP A 51 -3.94 15.49 11.21
C ASP A 51 -3.13 14.25 11.60
N VAL A 52 -1.82 14.45 11.74
CA VAL A 52 -0.87 13.41 12.16
C VAL A 52 -0.02 13.96 13.28
N GLU A 53 0.06 13.23 14.39
CA GLU A 53 0.92 13.57 15.52
C GLU A 53 1.74 12.36 15.96
N GLU A 54 3.00 12.60 16.34
CA GLU A 54 3.90 11.55 16.81
C GLU A 54 3.36 10.89 18.09
N GLY A 55 3.42 9.57 18.13
CA GLY A 55 2.90 8.77 19.23
C GLY A 55 1.41 8.44 19.16
N HIS A 56 0.64 9.08 18.26
CA HIS A 56 -0.77 8.74 18.07
C HIS A 56 -0.93 7.44 17.27
N VAL A 57 -1.97 6.70 17.60
CA VAL A 57 -2.38 5.50 16.86
C VAL A 57 -3.38 5.89 15.78
N LEU A 58 -3.10 5.52 14.54
CA LEU A 58 -3.98 5.73 13.40
C LEU A 58 -4.55 4.39 12.93
N GLU A 59 -5.85 4.38 12.62
CA GLU A 59 -6.50 3.23 12.00
C GLU A 59 -6.24 3.20 10.49
N GLU A 60 -6.26 2.02 9.89
CA GLU A 60 -6.14 1.84 8.46
C GLU A 60 -7.26 2.57 7.70
N ASN A 61 -6.94 3.12 6.51
CA ASN A 61 -7.84 3.88 5.63
C ASN A 61 -8.40 5.19 6.23
N THR A 62 -7.89 5.65 7.37
CA THR A 62 -8.24 6.97 7.93
C THR A 62 -7.65 8.06 7.05
N VAL A 63 -8.46 9.07 6.68
CA VAL A 63 -7.98 10.27 5.98
C VAL A 63 -7.26 11.16 6.98
N VAL A 64 -5.96 11.32 6.78
CA VAL A 64 -5.07 12.08 7.68
C VAL A 64 -4.60 13.41 7.10
N GLY A 65 -4.89 13.68 5.82
CA GLY A 65 -4.53 14.94 5.21
C GLY A 65 -5.13 15.12 3.82
N VAL A 66 -5.11 16.35 3.32
CA VAL A 66 -5.54 16.69 1.96
C VAL A 66 -4.59 17.72 1.35
N ILE A 67 -4.13 17.43 0.15
CA ILE A 67 -3.37 18.34 -0.70
C ILE A 67 -4.37 19.14 -1.55
N ASP A 68 -4.09 20.42 -1.82
CA ASP A 68 -4.96 21.30 -2.59
C ASP A 68 -5.24 20.75 -4.00
N THR A 69 -6.52 20.61 -4.31
CA THR A 69 -7.04 20.06 -5.58
C THR A 69 -7.80 21.08 -6.41
N ILE A 70 -7.82 22.37 -6.03
CA ILE A 70 -8.64 23.38 -6.71
C ILE A 70 -8.35 23.42 -8.21
N GLN A 71 -7.07 23.45 -8.60
CA GLN A 71 -6.69 23.49 -10.02
C GLN A 71 -7.09 22.21 -10.77
N LEU A 72 -6.97 21.05 -10.14
CA LEU A 72 -7.39 19.78 -10.73
C LEU A 72 -8.91 19.71 -10.88
N SER A 73 -9.67 20.19 -9.90
CA SER A 73 -11.13 20.27 -9.97
C SER A 73 -11.61 21.18 -11.09
N LEU A 74 -11.02 22.37 -11.25
CA LEU A 74 -11.32 23.28 -12.34
C LEU A 74 -11.00 22.67 -13.71
N GLN A 75 -9.88 21.97 -13.83
CA GLN A 75 -9.51 21.27 -15.07
C GLN A 75 -10.50 20.14 -15.40
N ARG A 76 -10.91 19.34 -14.41
CA ARG A 76 -11.97 18.33 -14.57
C ARG A 76 -13.27 18.96 -15.06
N ASP A 77 -13.71 20.07 -14.46
CA ASP A 77 -14.95 20.73 -14.81
C ASP A 77 -14.90 21.32 -16.23
N GLN A 78 -13.75 21.84 -16.66
CA GLN A 78 -13.53 22.28 -18.04
C GLN A 78 -13.66 21.12 -19.03
N LEU A 79 -13.04 19.97 -18.74
CA LEU A 79 -13.15 18.77 -19.58
C LEU A 79 -14.60 18.26 -19.62
N GLN A 80 -15.32 18.30 -18.50
CA GLN A 80 -16.73 17.93 -18.43
C GLN A 80 -17.61 18.85 -19.32
N ALA A 81 -17.37 20.16 -19.32
CA ALA A 81 -18.04 21.10 -20.21
C ALA A 81 -17.74 20.81 -21.69
N THR A 82 -16.49 20.51 -22.01
CA THR A 82 -16.06 20.11 -23.35
C THR A 82 -16.76 18.82 -23.80
N LYS A 83 -16.79 17.79 -22.94
CA LYS A 83 -17.53 16.54 -23.16
C LYS A 83 -18.99 16.81 -23.51
N ASN A 84 -19.66 17.65 -22.74
CA ASN A 84 -21.07 18.00 -22.93
C ASN A 84 -21.31 18.70 -24.28
N THR A 85 -20.38 19.57 -24.70
CA THR A 85 -20.41 20.23 -26.01
C THR A 85 -20.31 19.24 -27.16
N ILE A 86 -19.34 18.31 -27.08
CA ILE A 86 -19.13 17.28 -28.10
C ILE A 86 -20.31 16.31 -28.13
N PHE A 87 -20.83 15.90 -26.98
CA PHE A 87 -22.01 15.04 -26.89
C PHE A 87 -23.25 15.69 -27.52
N SER A 88 -23.37 17.01 -27.43
CA SER A 88 -24.47 17.75 -28.10
C SER A 88 -24.37 17.66 -29.64
N LYS A 89 -23.16 17.60 -30.22
CA LYS A 89 -22.96 17.33 -31.67
C LYS A 89 -23.49 15.94 -32.04
N SER A 90 -23.19 14.91 -31.24
CA SER A 90 -23.73 13.56 -31.45
C SER A 90 -25.26 13.55 -31.48
N ARG A 91 -25.93 14.26 -30.55
CA ARG A 91 -27.39 14.35 -30.54
C ARG A 91 -27.93 15.02 -31.78
N ASN A 92 -27.25 16.04 -32.32
CA ASN A 92 -27.66 16.69 -33.57
C ASN A 92 -27.60 15.72 -34.75
N VAL A 93 -26.50 14.91 -34.85
CA VAL A 93 -26.34 13.88 -35.88
C VAL A 93 -27.45 12.83 -35.78
N LEU A 94 -27.75 12.36 -34.55
CA LEU A 94 -28.85 11.39 -34.33
C LEU A 94 -30.21 11.98 -34.69
N SER A 95 -30.46 13.26 -34.40
CA SER A 95 -31.70 13.95 -34.80
C SER A 95 -31.87 14.03 -36.32
N GLN A 96 -30.76 14.32 -37.06
CA GLN A 96 -30.77 14.30 -38.52
C GLN A 96 -31.10 12.92 -39.09
N ARG A 97 -30.52 11.87 -38.46
CA ARG A 97 -30.84 10.48 -38.85
C ARG A 97 -32.32 10.15 -38.67
N GLU A 98 -32.95 10.56 -37.56
CA GLU A 98 -34.38 10.32 -37.32
C GLU A 98 -35.26 11.05 -38.36
N VAL A 99 -34.89 12.27 -38.76
CA VAL A 99 -35.59 12.96 -39.86
C VAL A 99 -35.51 12.15 -41.17
N LEU A 100 -34.35 11.69 -41.56
CA LEU A 100 -34.17 10.86 -42.77
C LEU A 100 -34.91 9.53 -42.67
N LYS A 101 -34.98 8.93 -41.48
CA LYS A 101 -35.74 7.69 -41.24
C LYS A 101 -37.25 7.88 -41.46
N GLU A 102 -37.81 8.99 -40.97
CA GLU A 102 -39.22 9.27 -41.25
C GLU A 102 -39.46 9.57 -42.73
N GLN A 103 -38.57 10.27 -43.44
CA GLN A 103 -38.66 10.46 -44.87
C GLN A 103 -38.60 9.14 -45.64
N LEU A 104 -37.69 8.23 -45.24
CA LEU A 104 -37.60 6.88 -45.81
C LEU A 104 -38.91 6.10 -45.64
N LYS A 105 -39.50 6.16 -44.45
CA LYS A 105 -40.76 5.52 -44.14
C LYS A 105 -41.91 6.03 -45.05
N VAL A 106 -42.00 7.34 -45.29
CA VAL A 106 -42.96 7.94 -46.23
C VAL A 106 -42.72 7.42 -47.63
N ALA A 107 -41.48 7.46 -48.14
CA ALA A 107 -41.13 6.95 -49.47
C ALA A 107 -41.47 5.48 -49.64
N GLN A 108 -41.25 4.62 -48.63
CA GLN A 108 -41.63 3.22 -48.63
C GLN A 108 -43.16 3.02 -48.71
N ASN A 109 -43.93 3.84 -47.99
CA ASN A 109 -45.38 3.77 -48.09
C ASN A 109 -45.88 4.16 -49.48
N ASP A 110 -45.26 5.19 -50.10
CA ASP A 110 -45.59 5.62 -51.45
C ASP A 110 -45.17 4.56 -52.47
N GLN A 111 -44.03 3.91 -52.31
CA GLN A 111 -43.62 2.74 -53.11
C GLN A 111 -44.69 1.64 -53.08
N GLN A 112 -45.16 1.27 -51.89
CA GLN A 112 -46.19 0.24 -51.73
C GLN A 112 -47.51 0.65 -52.44
N ARG A 113 -47.85 1.94 -52.38
CA ARG A 113 -49.04 2.48 -53.08
C ARG A 113 -48.86 2.39 -54.60
N ILE A 114 -47.71 2.77 -55.16
CA ILE A 114 -47.40 2.72 -56.59
C ILE A 114 -47.43 1.24 -57.07
N VAL A 115 -46.85 0.30 -56.32
CA VAL A 115 -46.90 -1.13 -56.63
C VAL A 115 -48.33 -1.64 -56.74
N ASN A 116 -49.22 -1.21 -55.86
CA ASN A 116 -50.65 -1.61 -55.94
C ASN A 116 -51.34 -0.96 -57.14
N LEU A 117 -51.08 0.31 -57.47
CA LEU A 117 -51.64 0.98 -58.63
C LEU A 117 -51.16 0.39 -59.96
N ILE A 118 -49.94 -0.09 -60.05
CA ILE A 118 -49.44 -0.81 -61.27
C ILE A 118 -50.22 -2.10 -61.48
N LYS A 119 -50.56 -2.84 -60.42
CA LYS A 119 -51.41 -4.05 -60.56
C LYS A 119 -52.80 -3.75 -61.17
N GLU A 120 -53.30 -2.55 -60.94
CA GLU A 120 -54.58 -2.05 -61.44
C GLU A 120 -54.46 -1.29 -62.77
N ASN A 121 -53.25 -1.25 -63.39
CA ASN A 121 -52.89 -0.47 -64.59
C ASN A 121 -53.11 1.06 -64.42
N ALA A 122 -53.03 1.54 -63.20
CA ALA A 122 -53.23 2.98 -62.84
C ALA A 122 -51.92 3.73 -62.53
N ALA A 123 -50.73 3.09 -62.67
CA ALA A 123 -49.41 3.72 -62.55
C ALA A 123 -48.44 3.11 -63.58
N THR A 124 -47.32 3.82 -63.85
CA THR A 124 -46.29 3.39 -64.81
C THR A 124 -45.10 2.75 -64.14
N PRO A 125 -44.37 1.82 -64.79
CA PRO A 125 -43.12 1.27 -64.30
C PRO A 125 -42.07 2.37 -63.94
N LYS A 126 -42.02 3.45 -64.72
CA LYS A 126 -41.14 4.57 -64.48
C LYS A 126 -41.35 5.21 -63.11
N GLN A 127 -42.65 5.36 -62.67
CA GLN A 127 -42.93 5.90 -61.33
C GLN A 127 -42.42 5.00 -60.23
N LEU A 128 -42.40 3.67 -60.44
CA LEU A 128 -41.82 2.73 -59.47
C LEU A 128 -40.26 2.88 -59.45
N ASP A 129 -39.64 3.03 -60.61
CA ASP A 129 -38.19 3.22 -60.69
C ASP A 129 -37.76 4.55 -60.03
N ASP A 130 -38.53 5.63 -60.22
CA ASP A 130 -38.26 6.94 -59.63
C ASP A 130 -38.35 6.85 -58.05
N ILE A 131 -39.37 6.21 -57.50
CA ILE A 131 -39.48 6.07 -56.02
C ILE A 131 -38.44 5.12 -55.45
N ASN A 132 -38.07 4.04 -56.17
CA ASN A 132 -36.94 3.15 -55.77
C ASN A 132 -35.65 3.91 -55.70
N GLY A 133 -35.34 4.76 -56.70
CA GLY A 133 -34.18 5.64 -56.70
C GLY A 133 -34.15 6.57 -55.51
N GLN A 134 -35.31 7.18 -55.19
CA GLN A 134 -35.44 8.06 -53.99
C GLN A 134 -35.18 7.29 -52.69
N ILE A 135 -35.72 6.13 -52.50
CA ILE A 135 -35.51 5.26 -51.34
C ILE A 135 -33.99 4.94 -51.21
N GLU A 136 -33.32 4.61 -52.28
CA GLU A 136 -31.89 4.31 -52.25
C GLU A 136 -31.05 5.51 -51.85
N ILE A 137 -31.38 6.71 -52.38
CA ILE A 137 -30.73 7.96 -51.98
C ILE A 137 -30.91 8.21 -50.46
N LEU A 138 -32.11 8.07 -49.92
CA LEU A 138 -32.41 8.25 -48.51
C LEU A 138 -31.61 7.28 -47.62
N LYS A 139 -31.49 5.98 -48.05
CA LYS A 139 -30.67 5.01 -47.34
C LYS A 139 -29.18 5.41 -47.32
N GLN A 140 -28.64 5.88 -48.44
CA GLN A 140 -27.25 6.32 -48.51
C GLN A 140 -27.01 7.56 -47.67
N GLN A 141 -27.97 8.51 -47.64
CA GLN A 141 -27.89 9.68 -46.75
C GLN A 141 -27.92 9.28 -45.28
N MET A 142 -28.79 8.34 -44.87
CA MET A 142 -28.80 7.79 -43.50
C MET A 142 -27.46 7.16 -43.13
N LYS A 143 -26.89 6.33 -44.01
CA LYS A 143 -25.59 5.69 -43.81
C LYS A 143 -24.47 6.75 -43.66
N SER A 144 -24.50 7.80 -44.48
CA SER A 144 -23.55 8.91 -44.38
C SER A 144 -23.63 9.61 -43.04
N VAL A 145 -24.83 9.89 -42.52
CA VAL A 145 -25.07 10.52 -41.22
C VAL A 145 -24.63 9.58 -40.09
N GLU A 146 -24.89 8.29 -40.18
CA GLU A 146 -24.44 7.30 -39.18
C GLU A 146 -22.91 7.28 -39.05
N THR A 147 -22.19 7.30 -40.18
CA THR A 147 -20.71 7.31 -40.19
C THR A 147 -20.12 8.56 -39.55
N GLN A 148 -20.86 9.69 -39.54
CA GLN A 148 -20.39 10.92 -38.88
C GLN A 148 -20.47 10.85 -37.35
N ASN A 149 -21.26 9.96 -36.78
CA ASN A 149 -21.42 9.81 -35.33
C ASN A 149 -20.22 9.08 -34.69
N ALA A 150 -19.63 8.10 -35.36
CA ALA A 150 -18.56 7.29 -34.82
C ALA A 150 -17.32 8.09 -34.33
N PRO A 151 -16.79 9.05 -35.12
CA PRO A 151 -15.70 9.93 -34.66
C PRO A 151 -16.07 10.72 -33.41
N ILE A 152 -17.31 11.25 -33.35
CA ILE A 152 -17.80 12.04 -32.21
C ILE A 152 -17.85 11.18 -30.93
N VAL A 153 -18.35 9.96 -31.03
CA VAL A 153 -18.37 9.01 -29.90
C VAL A 153 -16.95 8.70 -29.42
N ASN A 154 -16.00 8.51 -30.33
CA ASN A 154 -14.61 8.27 -29.98
C ASN A 154 -13.97 9.50 -29.31
N GLU A 155 -14.30 10.71 -29.76
CA GLU A 155 -13.84 11.96 -29.15
C GLU A 155 -14.38 12.11 -27.72
N VAL A 156 -15.67 11.81 -27.49
CA VAL A 156 -16.27 11.79 -26.14
C VAL A 156 -15.51 10.80 -25.24
N LYS A 157 -15.24 9.58 -25.71
CA LYS A 157 -14.50 8.59 -24.98
C LYS A 157 -13.07 9.04 -24.63
N GLY A 158 -12.41 9.74 -25.54
CA GLY A 158 -11.10 10.34 -25.29
C GLY A 158 -11.12 11.36 -24.14
N ILE A 159 -12.15 12.23 -24.11
CA ILE A 159 -12.35 13.19 -23.00
C ILE A 159 -12.68 12.48 -21.68
N GLU A 160 -13.49 11.43 -21.72
CA GLU A 160 -13.80 10.63 -20.52
C GLU A 160 -12.53 10.05 -19.88
N ILE A 161 -11.61 9.55 -20.67
CA ILE A 161 -10.31 9.05 -20.17
C ILE A 161 -9.50 10.20 -19.55
N GLN A 162 -9.51 11.39 -20.13
CA GLN A 162 -8.83 12.54 -19.54
C GLN A 162 -9.45 12.95 -18.20
N ILE A 163 -10.78 12.92 -18.09
CA ILE A 163 -11.49 13.18 -16.82
C ILE A 163 -11.06 12.16 -15.77
N GLN A 164 -11.05 10.85 -16.09
CA GLN A 164 -10.61 9.80 -15.18
C GLN A 164 -9.16 9.99 -14.69
N GLN A 165 -8.26 10.46 -15.57
CA GLN A 165 -6.89 10.78 -15.18
C GLN A 165 -6.81 11.93 -14.16
N ILE A 166 -7.67 12.94 -14.30
CA ILE A 166 -7.72 14.03 -13.32
C ILE A 166 -8.36 13.57 -12.01
N GLU A 167 -9.39 12.75 -12.07
CA GLU A 167 -10.03 12.16 -10.89
C GLU A 167 -9.07 11.29 -10.09
N ASP A 168 -8.25 10.47 -10.74
CA ASP A 168 -7.17 9.71 -10.09
C ASP A 168 -6.18 10.63 -9.36
N LYS A 169 -5.77 11.74 -9.99
CA LYS A 169 -4.89 12.73 -9.34
C LYS A 169 -5.56 13.42 -8.14
N ILE A 170 -6.87 13.69 -8.22
CA ILE A 170 -7.65 14.25 -7.09
C ILE A 170 -7.70 13.22 -5.95
N GLN A 171 -7.95 11.96 -6.24
CA GLN A 171 -7.94 10.89 -5.24
C GLN A 171 -6.58 10.74 -4.55
N LYS A 172 -5.49 10.78 -5.30
CA LYS A 172 -4.12 10.75 -4.79
C LYS A 172 -3.72 11.97 -3.95
N SER A 173 -4.51 13.04 -4.03
CA SER A 173 -4.34 14.22 -3.16
C SER A 173 -4.95 14.04 -1.77
N ILE A 174 -5.74 12.99 -1.55
CA ILE A 174 -6.27 12.61 -0.25
C ILE A 174 -5.28 11.63 0.38
N ILE A 175 -4.68 12.05 1.49
CA ILE A 175 -3.69 11.22 2.20
C ILE A 175 -4.45 10.29 3.14
N GLN A 176 -4.41 8.99 2.82
CA GLN A 176 -5.00 7.94 3.65
C GLN A 176 -3.91 7.15 4.35
N ASN A 177 -4.15 6.80 5.60
CA ASN A 177 -3.25 5.96 6.38
C ASN A 177 -3.31 4.51 5.86
N PRO A 178 -2.18 3.91 5.41
CA PRO A 178 -2.20 2.60 4.74
C PRO A 178 -2.27 1.39 5.68
N ILE A 179 -1.93 1.57 6.97
CA ILE A 179 -1.91 0.48 7.96
C ILE A 179 -2.34 1.01 9.33
N LYS A 180 -2.95 0.17 10.14
CA LYS A 180 -3.09 0.46 11.56
C LYS A 180 -1.73 0.48 12.24
N GLY A 181 -1.44 1.53 13.03
CA GLY A 181 -0.16 1.62 13.73
C GLY A 181 0.03 2.92 14.49
N THR A 182 1.20 3.05 15.10
CA THR A 182 1.62 4.26 15.83
C THR A 182 2.51 5.11 14.93
N VAL A 183 2.25 6.41 14.88
CA VAL A 183 3.10 7.38 14.18
C VAL A 183 4.44 7.51 14.91
N LEU A 184 5.53 7.22 14.20
CA LEU A 184 6.90 7.27 14.74
C LEU A 184 7.56 8.61 14.51
N ALA A 185 7.29 9.25 13.37
CA ALA A 185 7.86 10.54 13.01
C ALA A 185 6.94 11.28 12.04
N LYS A 186 6.88 12.59 12.17
CA LYS A 186 6.16 13.52 11.30
C LYS A 186 7.15 14.38 10.53
N TYR A 187 6.99 14.49 9.20
CA TYR A 187 7.94 15.19 8.32
C TYR A 187 7.35 16.40 7.61
N ALA A 188 6.04 16.63 7.74
CA ALA A 188 5.36 17.73 7.10
C ALA A 188 4.33 18.38 8.03
N GLU A 189 4.09 19.67 7.81
CA GLU A 189 3.11 20.45 8.58
C GLU A 189 1.98 20.98 7.67
N PRO A 190 0.78 21.24 8.23
CA PRO A 190 -0.28 21.92 7.50
C PRO A 190 0.22 23.24 6.90
N ASN A 191 -0.25 23.57 5.72
CA ASN A 191 0.13 24.74 4.92
C ASN A 191 1.52 24.69 4.24
N GLU A 192 2.30 23.65 4.41
CA GLU A 192 3.50 23.43 3.61
C GLU A 192 3.16 22.99 2.18
N ILE A 193 4.09 23.24 1.25
CA ILE A 193 4.05 22.71 -0.10
C ILE A 193 4.73 21.35 -0.09
N THR A 194 4.02 20.34 -0.58
CA THR A 194 4.55 19.00 -0.78
C THR A 194 4.68 18.66 -2.26
N ALA A 195 5.46 17.64 -2.57
CA ALA A 195 5.68 17.13 -3.91
C ALA A 195 5.59 15.59 -3.93
N PHE A 196 5.28 15.02 -5.09
CA PHE A 196 5.24 13.58 -5.29
C PHE A 196 6.52 12.90 -4.75
N GLY A 197 6.34 11.89 -3.91
CA GLY A 197 7.42 11.14 -3.26
C GLY A 197 8.02 11.78 -2.00
N LYS A 198 7.64 13.03 -1.63
CA LYS A 198 8.11 13.64 -0.38
C LYS A 198 7.51 12.89 0.81
N PRO A 199 8.33 12.37 1.76
CA PRO A 199 7.84 11.75 2.98
C PRO A 199 6.98 12.73 3.80
N LEU A 200 5.85 12.24 4.30
CA LEU A 200 4.91 13.00 5.15
C LEU A 200 5.00 12.56 6.60
N TYR A 201 4.99 11.26 6.84
CA TYR A 201 5.16 10.67 8.16
C TYR A 201 5.61 9.21 8.06
N LYS A 202 6.02 8.67 9.20
CA LYS A 202 6.41 7.27 9.36
C LYS A 202 5.50 6.61 10.40
N ILE A 203 5.02 5.41 10.09
CA ILE A 203 4.11 4.64 10.95
C ILE A 203 4.59 3.19 11.07
N ALA A 204 4.34 2.56 12.21
CA ALA A 204 4.60 1.15 12.40
C ALA A 204 3.52 0.52 13.29
N ASP A 205 3.21 -0.76 13.00
CA ASP A 205 2.45 -1.60 13.93
C ASP A 205 3.38 -2.00 15.08
N LEU A 206 3.09 -1.52 16.28
CA LEU A 206 3.84 -1.81 17.49
C LEU A 206 3.18 -2.90 18.37
N ASP A 207 2.06 -3.47 17.98
CA ASP A 207 1.38 -4.54 18.75
C ASP A 207 2.21 -5.85 18.72
N ILE A 208 2.93 -6.06 17.62
CA ILE A 208 3.86 -7.19 17.48
C ILE A 208 5.24 -6.63 17.11
N MET A 209 6.19 -6.78 18.03
CA MET A 209 7.56 -6.35 17.83
C MET A 209 8.44 -7.51 17.34
N GLU A 210 9.44 -7.22 16.54
CA GLU A 210 10.46 -8.18 16.14
C GLU A 210 11.74 -7.93 16.97
N LEU A 211 12.15 -8.91 17.78
CA LEU A 211 13.47 -8.89 18.40
C LEU A 211 14.46 -9.52 17.44
N ARG A 212 15.44 -8.77 16.97
CA ARG A 212 16.55 -9.26 16.18
C ARG A 212 17.73 -9.56 17.10
N VAL A 213 18.02 -10.85 17.32
CA VAL A 213 19.14 -11.33 18.12
C VAL A 213 20.23 -11.93 17.23
N TYR A 214 21.43 -11.98 17.77
CA TYR A 214 22.58 -12.55 17.12
C TYR A 214 23.10 -13.74 17.93
N ILE A 215 23.28 -14.88 17.27
CA ILE A 215 23.69 -16.14 17.86
C ILE A 215 24.92 -16.68 17.16
N SER A 216 25.72 -17.51 17.86
CA SER A 216 26.86 -18.20 17.29
C SER A 216 26.46 -19.42 16.44
N GLU A 217 27.37 -19.91 15.61
CA GLU A 217 27.15 -21.13 14.82
C GLU A 217 26.79 -22.34 15.71
N THR A 218 27.42 -22.46 16.87
CA THR A 218 27.17 -23.57 17.81
C THR A 218 25.74 -23.53 18.39
N GLN A 219 25.19 -22.35 18.58
CA GLN A 219 23.81 -22.16 19.08
C GLN A 219 22.79 -22.36 17.98
N LEU A 220 23.13 -22.09 16.70
CA LEU A 220 22.24 -22.23 15.56
C LEU A 220 21.63 -23.63 15.44
N ALA A 221 22.41 -24.67 15.80
CA ALA A 221 21.96 -26.08 15.77
C ALA A 221 20.73 -26.34 16.69
N ASN A 222 20.54 -25.52 17.73
CA ASN A 222 19.50 -25.67 18.74
C ASN A 222 18.27 -24.79 18.46
N ILE A 223 18.27 -24.00 17.40
CA ILE A 223 17.19 -23.07 17.06
C ILE A 223 16.46 -23.53 15.80
N LYS A 224 15.12 -23.51 15.86
CA LYS A 224 14.26 -23.89 14.73
C LYS A 224 13.19 -22.82 14.50
N MET A 225 12.78 -22.70 13.25
CA MET A 225 11.63 -21.90 12.86
C MET A 225 10.38 -22.32 13.63
N GLY A 226 9.63 -21.35 14.17
CA GLY A 226 8.42 -21.58 14.95
C GLY A 226 8.69 -21.98 16.41
N GLN A 227 9.95 -22.11 16.84
CA GLN A 227 10.30 -22.42 18.22
C GLN A 227 9.87 -21.31 19.17
N LYS A 228 9.32 -21.71 20.32
CA LYS A 228 9.02 -20.78 21.42
C LYS A 228 10.27 -20.51 22.21
N VAL A 229 10.50 -19.26 22.54
CA VAL A 229 11.64 -18.77 23.32
C VAL A 229 11.17 -17.79 24.38
N GLU A 230 11.92 -17.66 25.46
CA GLU A 230 11.74 -16.61 26.43
C GLU A 230 12.59 -15.41 26.05
N VAL A 231 11.98 -14.21 26.07
CA VAL A 231 12.65 -12.94 25.82
C VAL A 231 12.64 -12.12 27.09
N LYS A 232 13.80 -11.65 27.52
CA LYS A 232 13.93 -10.84 28.73
C LYS A 232 14.45 -9.46 28.41
N ILE A 233 13.85 -8.46 29.06
CA ILE A 233 14.30 -7.07 29.04
C ILE A 233 14.65 -6.62 30.43
N ASP A 234 15.56 -5.67 30.54
CA ASP A 234 15.82 -5.00 31.81
C ASP A 234 14.64 -4.15 32.23
N ASP A 235 14.14 -4.36 33.44
CA ASP A 235 13.18 -3.49 34.12
C ASP A 235 13.84 -2.92 35.39
N ALA A 236 13.29 -1.85 35.95
CA ALA A 236 13.92 -1.02 36.97
C ALA A 236 14.56 -1.81 38.16
N ASN A 237 14.02 -2.96 38.54
CA ASN A 237 14.51 -3.78 39.66
C ASN A 237 14.63 -5.28 39.33
N SER A 238 14.28 -5.73 38.13
CA SER A 238 14.25 -7.15 37.75
C SER A 238 14.24 -7.29 36.23
N MET A 239 14.37 -8.49 35.74
CA MET A 239 14.12 -8.77 34.31
C MET A 239 12.65 -9.10 34.07
N LYS A 240 12.03 -8.43 33.10
CA LYS A 240 10.67 -8.73 32.65
C LYS A 240 10.73 -9.70 31.47
N SER A 241 9.95 -10.78 31.59
CA SER A 241 9.92 -11.86 30.61
C SER A 241 8.72 -11.76 29.67
N TYR A 242 8.95 -12.06 28.40
CA TYR A 242 7.96 -12.17 27.34
C TYR A 242 8.10 -13.51 26.62
N LYS A 243 6.99 -14.02 26.08
CA LYS A 243 6.99 -15.18 25.21
C LYS A 243 7.24 -14.73 23.77
N GLY A 244 8.26 -15.28 23.16
CA GLY A 244 8.60 -15.04 21.75
C GLY A 244 8.44 -16.30 20.89
N THR A 245 8.36 -16.12 19.60
CA THR A 245 8.37 -17.19 18.61
C THR A 245 9.35 -16.85 17.50
N VAL A 246 10.28 -17.76 17.21
CA VAL A 246 11.26 -17.61 16.13
C VAL A 246 10.52 -17.51 14.80
N SER A 247 10.66 -16.38 14.11
CA SER A 247 9.97 -16.08 12.86
C SER A 247 10.88 -16.12 11.64
N TRP A 248 12.19 -16.00 11.84
CA TRP A 248 13.17 -16.04 10.76
C TRP A 248 14.57 -16.32 11.31
N ILE A 249 15.37 -17.03 10.51
CA ILE A 249 16.77 -17.33 10.79
C ILE A 249 17.55 -16.97 9.53
N SER A 250 18.66 -16.24 9.66
CA SER A 250 19.50 -15.85 8.52
C SER A 250 20.18 -17.06 7.88
N ASP A 251 20.14 -17.13 6.55
CA ASP A 251 20.86 -18.16 5.76
C ASP A 251 22.36 -17.82 5.60
N SER A 252 22.76 -16.61 5.98
CA SER A 252 24.13 -16.12 5.86
C SER A 252 24.65 -15.59 7.18
N ALA A 253 25.92 -15.83 7.46
CA ALA A 253 26.57 -15.25 8.61
C ALA A 253 26.80 -13.75 8.41
N GLU A 254 26.61 -12.98 9.47
CA GLU A 254 26.84 -11.54 9.53
C GLU A 254 27.99 -11.25 10.52
N PHE A 255 28.64 -10.11 10.35
CA PHE A 255 29.53 -9.61 11.40
C PHE A 255 28.70 -8.96 12.51
N THR A 256 29.13 -9.14 13.77
CA THR A 256 28.44 -8.47 14.89
C THR A 256 28.35 -6.96 14.66
N PRO A 257 27.18 -6.32 14.84
CA PRO A 257 26.99 -4.91 14.52
C PRO A 257 27.68 -3.92 15.49
N LYS A 258 28.48 -4.42 16.45
CA LYS A 258 29.22 -3.55 17.38
C LYS A 258 30.52 -3.06 16.78
N ILE A 259 30.89 -1.80 17.09
CA ILE A 259 32.23 -1.25 16.89
C ILE A 259 33.21 -2.08 17.74
N ILE A 260 33.92 -2.98 17.09
CA ILE A 260 34.79 -3.96 17.72
C ILE A 260 36.09 -3.27 18.15
N GLN A 261 36.39 -3.31 19.42
CA GLN A 261 37.58 -2.68 19.99
C GLN A 261 38.76 -3.60 20.09
N THR A 262 38.60 -4.92 20.03
CA THR A 262 39.67 -5.88 20.15
C THR A 262 39.84 -6.77 18.91
N LYS A 263 41.10 -7.29 18.70
CA LYS A 263 41.44 -8.09 17.53
C LYS A 263 40.76 -9.46 17.55
N GLU A 264 40.42 -9.98 18.72
CA GLU A 264 39.80 -11.28 18.96
C GLU A 264 38.29 -11.30 18.69
N GLU A 265 37.60 -10.14 18.87
CA GLU A 265 36.17 -10.01 18.59
C GLU A 265 35.82 -9.81 17.10
N ARG A 266 36.85 -9.58 16.24
CA ARG A 266 36.66 -9.37 14.79
C ARG A 266 36.36 -10.65 14.00
N VAL A 267 36.46 -11.82 14.61
CA VAL A 267 36.42 -13.11 13.90
C VAL A 267 35.15 -13.92 14.16
N ASN A 268 34.28 -13.46 15.06
CA ASN A 268 33.07 -14.21 15.39
C ASN A 268 31.94 -13.86 14.41
N LEU A 269 31.73 -14.74 13.44
CA LEU A 269 30.54 -14.75 12.61
C LEU A 269 29.32 -15.12 13.45
N VAL A 270 28.26 -14.42 13.28
CA VAL A 270 26.99 -14.64 13.97
C VAL A 270 25.85 -14.76 12.97
N TYR A 271 24.80 -15.42 13.37
CA TYR A 271 23.57 -15.54 12.59
C TYR A 271 22.48 -14.69 13.23
N ALA A 272 21.79 -13.88 12.42
CA ALA A 272 20.66 -13.12 12.87
C ALA A 272 19.43 -14.01 12.97
N VAL A 273 18.70 -13.89 14.08
CA VAL A 273 17.42 -14.57 14.31
C VAL A 273 16.38 -13.53 14.67
N LYS A 274 15.20 -13.56 14.02
CA LYS A 274 14.08 -12.70 14.36
C LYS A 274 13.05 -13.47 15.18
N ILE A 275 12.59 -12.85 16.24
CA ILE A 275 11.64 -13.39 17.19
C ILE A 275 10.47 -12.43 17.28
N ARG A 276 9.25 -12.93 17.00
CA ARG A 276 8.02 -12.15 17.19
C ARG A 276 7.60 -12.19 18.65
N VAL A 277 7.38 -11.01 19.20
CA VAL A 277 7.00 -10.80 20.60
C VAL A 277 5.78 -9.91 20.63
N LYS A 278 4.73 -10.31 21.33
CA LYS A 278 3.56 -9.47 21.56
C LYS A 278 3.92 -8.35 22.53
N ASN A 279 3.69 -7.12 22.13
CA ASN A 279 3.95 -5.94 22.93
C ASN A 279 2.76 -5.64 23.86
N ASP A 280 3.04 -5.30 25.09
CA ASP A 280 2.06 -4.80 26.06
C ASP A 280 2.12 -3.27 26.23
N GLY A 281 2.84 -2.58 25.29
CA GLY A 281 3.11 -1.15 25.31
C GLY A 281 4.45 -0.76 25.96
N SER A 282 5.14 -1.71 26.63
CA SER A 282 6.44 -1.47 27.27
C SER A 282 7.60 -1.57 26.29
N LEU A 283 7.49 -2.42 25.27
CA LEU A 283 8.56 -2.62 24.30
C LEU A 283 8.67 -1.42 23.34
N LYS A 284 9.90 -0.98 23.10
CA LYS A 284 10.21 0.15 22.22
C LYS A 284 11.23 -0.26 21.16
N ILE A 285 11.17 0.38 19.99
CA ILE A 285 12.17 0.20 18.94
C ILE A 285 13.54 0.58 19.47
N GLY A 286 14.55 -0.27 19.19
CA GLY A 286 15.92 -0.10 19.69
C GLY A 286 16.17 -0.59 21.10
N MET A 287 15.12 -1.00 21.85
CA MET A 287 15.29 -1.52 23.22
C MET A 287 16.08 -2.82 23.19
N PRO A 288 17.15 -2.95 23.99
CA PRO A 288 17.93 -4.17 24.11
C PRO A 288 17.12 -5.28 24.80
N ALA A 289 17.35 -6.51 24.39
CA ALA A 289 16.75 -7.69 24.98
C ALA A 289 17.63 -8.93 24.85
N GLU A 290 17.35 -9.90 25.69
CA GLU A 290 18.00 -11.21 25.76
C GLU A 290 17.02 -12.28 25.30
N MET A 291 17.53 -13.24 24.52
CA MET A 291 16.79 -14.46 24.17
C MET A 291 17.31 -15.63 25.00
N TRP A 292 16.38 -16.41 25.53
CA TRP A 292 16.62 -17.62 26.29
C TRP A 292 15.86 -18.79 25.64
N ILE A 293 16.59 -19.86 25.31
CA ILE A 293 16.02 -21.08 24.77
C ILE A 293 15.54 -21.92 25.93
N ASP A 294 14.25 -22.26 25.93
CA ASP A 294 13.70 -23.20 26.91
C ASP A 294 14.22 -24.62 26.56
N ASN A 295 15.26 -25.05 27.22
CA ASN A 295 15.88 -26.37 27.03
C ASN A 295 15.04 -27.49 27.66
N GLY A 296 13.73 -27.28 27.86
CA GLY A 296 12.77 -28.30 28.26
C GLY A 296 13.37 -29.34 29.21
N ASN A 297 13.72 -28.94 30.43
CA ASN A 297 13.89 -29.91 31.49
C ASN A 297 12.49 -30.33 31.98
N GLU A 298 11.90 -31.30 31.28
CA GLU A 298 10.90 -32.20 31.89
C GLU A 298 11.60 -33.29 32.70
#